data_975bf644a849fd4501f6753483cd0c9c
#
_entry.id   975bf644a849fd4501f6753483cd0c9c
#
_cell.length_a   1.000
_cell.length_b   1.000
_cell.length_c   1.000
_cell.angle_alpha   90.00
_cell.angle_beta   90.00
_cell.angle_gamma   90.00
#
_symmetry.space_group_name_H-M   'P 1'
#
loop_
_entity.id
_entity.type
_entity.pdbx_description
1 polymer ?
#
loop_
_entity_poly.entity_id
_entity_poly.type
_entity_poly.pdbx_seq_one_letter_code
_entity_poly.pdbx_strand_id
1 'polypeptide(L)'
;TMVAKKSKYKSVVIKKKRYYFYKITWADITGDSSHADLHTAEGMMPSIMVTHAYVLNRDRKNIRTFASYEVNDELFSDRNVFPVGCVIKMERVLL
;
A
#
# COMPACT_ATOMS: atom_id res chain seq x y z
N THR A 1 -11.99 25.24 25.32
CA THR A 1 -11.31 23.97 25.00
C THR A 1 -11.36 23.72 23.51
N MET A 2 -10.25 23.56 22.91
CA MET A 2 -10.20 23.23 21.50
C MET A 2 -10.53 21.76 21.29
N VAL A 3 -11.58 21.50 20.54
CA VAL A 3 -11.89 20.15 20.11
C VAL A 3 -11.01 19.82 18.92
N ALA A 4 -10.31 18.71 18.99
CA ALA A 4 -9.49 18.27 17.86
C ALA A 4 -10.37 18.10 16.61
N LYS A 5 -9.95 18.71 15.53
CA LYS A 5 -10.67 18.60 14.25
C LYS A 5 -10.59 17.15 13.76
N LYS A 6 -11.75 16.54 13.54
CA LYS A 6 -11.79 15.19 12.99
C LYS A 6 -11.24 15.19 11.58
N SER A 7 -10.36 14.25 11.31
CA SER A 7 -9.89 14.04 9.94
C SER A 7 -11.02 13.48 9.07
N LYS A 8 -11.14 13.96 7.86
CA LYS A 8 -12.05 13.41 6.86
C LYS A 8 -11.54 12.09 6.26
N TYR A 9 -10.29 11.72 6.54
CA TYR A 9 -9.66 10.53 6.00
C TYR A 9 -9.80 9.36 6.96
N LYS A 10 -9.97 8.17 6.38
CA LYS A 10 -10.03 6.92 7.14
C LYS A 10 -8.68 6.65 7.79
N SER A 11 -8.70 6.34 9.07
CA SER A 11 -7.49 6.05 9.85
C SER A 11 -7.82 5.18 11.05
N VAL A 12 -6.79 4.66 11.69
CA VAL A 12 -6.89 3.92 12.95
C VAL A 12 -5.82 4.43 13.91
N VAL A 13 -6.14 4.43 15.20
CA VAL A 13 -5.17 4.78 16.26
C VAL A 13 -4.83 3.52 17.03
N ILE A 14 -3.55 3.17 17.05
CA ILE A 14 -3.02 2.02 17.79
C ILE A 14 -1.89 2.53 18.67
N LYS A 15 -2.00 2.33 19.99
CA LYS A 15 -0.99 2.80 20.95
C LYS A 15 -0.62 4.25 20.74
N LYS A 16 -1.64 5.11 20.65
CA LYS A 16 -1.51 6.57 20.50
C LYS A 16 -0.93 7.05 19.17
N LYS A 17 -0.67 6.15 18.23
CA LYS A 17 -0.19 6.51 16.91
C LYS A 17 -1.29 6.29 15.88
N ARG A 18 -1.46 7.28 14.99
CA ARG A 18 -2.48 7.24 13.93
C ARG A 18 -1.87 6.72 12.65
N TYR A 19 -2.60 5.80 12.00
CA TYR A 19 -2.23 5.22 10.71
C TYR A 19 -3.36 5.48 9.72
N TYR A 20 -3.02 6.04 8.57
CA TYR A 20 -4.01 6.36 7.55
C TYR A 20 -4.18 5.20 6.56
N PHE A 21 -5.41 5.06 6.07
CA PHE A 21 -5.80 4.04 5.11
C PHE A 21 -5.64 4.58 3.70
N TYR A 22 -4.99 3.79 2.83
CA TYR A 22 -4.65 4.21 1.47
C TYR A 22 -5.19 3.23 0.44
N LYS A 23 -5.53 3.77 -0.72
CA LYS A 23 -5.63 3.04 -1.96
C LYS A 23 -4.29 3.18 -2.67
N ILE A 24 -3.60 2.07 -2.86
CA ILE A 24 -2.25 2.04 -3.44
C ILE A 24 -2.36 1.35 -4.81
N THR A 25 -2.06 2.08 -5.86
CA THR A 25 -1.98 1.54 -7.22
C THR A 25 -0.51 1.27 -7.53
N TRP A 26 -0.20 0.04 -7.89
CA TRP A 26 1.19 -0.39 -8.07
C TRP A 26 1.34 -1.34 -9.23
N ALA A 27 2.56 -1.46 -9.75
CA ALA A 27 2.90 -2.33 -10.87
C ALA A 27 3.55 -3.59 -10.34
N ASP A 28 2.96 -4.72 -10.67
CA ASP A 28 3.48 -6.04 -10.31
C ASP A 28 4.24 -6.63 -11.49
N ILE A 29 5.28 -7.37 -11.20
CA ILE A 29 6.05 -8.05 -12.24
C ILE A 29 5.19 -9.10 -12.93
N THR A 30 5.39 -9.23 -14.23
CA THR A 30 4.75 -10.25 -15.05
C THR A 30 5.83 -11.16 -15.61
N GLY A 31 5.64 -12.46 -15.46
CA GLY A 31 6.59 -13.44 -15.98
C GLY A 31 5.90 -14.42 -16.89
N ASP A 32 6.64 -14.92 -17.89
CA ASP A 32 6.18 -15.98 -18.80
C ASP A 32 7.40 -16.80 -19.18
N SER A 33 7.39 -18.09 -18.85
CA SER A 33 8.50 -19.00 -19.12
C SER A 33 8.44 -19.65 -20.51
N SER A 34 7.37 -19.39 -21.27
CA SER A 34 7.23 -19.92 -22.61
C SER A 34 8.08 -19.15 -23.63
N HIS A 35 8.24 -19.73 -24.80
CA HIS A 35 8.96 -19.07 -25.90
C HIS A 35 8.04 -18.05 -26.58
N ALA A 36 8.61 -16.92 -26.96
CA ALA A 36 7.89 -15.88 -27.67
C ALA A 36 8.80 -15.26 -28.73
N ASP A 37 8.20 -14.75 -29.81
CA ASP A 37 8.94 -13.95 -30.78
C ASP A 37 9.26 -12.57 -30.20
N LEU A 38 10.08 -11.81 -30.93
CA LEU A 38 10.52 -10.49 -30.45
C LEU A 38 9.34 -9.56 -30.22
N HIS A 39 8.39 -9.52 -31.13
CA HIS A 39 7.23 -8.63 -31.02
C HIS A 39 6.41 -8.93 -29.77
N THR A 40 6.12 -10.20 -29.51
CA THR A 40 5.38 -10.63 -28.31
C THR A 40 6.17 -10.31 -27.04
N ALA A 41 7.46 -10.59 -27.04
CA ALA A 41 8.31 -10.33 -25.87
C ALA A 41 8.39 -8.82 -25.54
N GLU A 42 8.54 -7.99 -26.56
CA GLU A 42 8.59 -6.53 -26.37
C GLU A 42 7.25 -5.95 -25.90
N GLY A 43 6.15 -6.62 -26.17
CA GLY A 43 4.81 -6.19 -25.77
C GLY A 43 4.45 -6.53 -24.33
N MET A 44 5.30 -7.23 -23.58
CA MET A 44 5.01 -7.57 -22.18
C MET A 44 4.95 -6.33 -21.30
N MET A 45 3.94 -6.28 -20.44
CA MET A 45 3.72 -5.16 -19.53
C MET A 45 3.51 -5.67 -18.11
N PRO A 46 3.89 -4.90 -17.09
CA PRO A 46 3.54 -5.24 -15.72
C PRO A 46 2.03 -5.23 -15.50
N SER A 47 1.55 -6.03 -14.55
CA SER A 47 0.16 -5.97 -14.12
C SER A 47 -0.07 -4.79 -13.20
N ILE A 48 -1.14 -4.07 -13.40
CA ILE A 48 -1.50 -2.95 -12.52
C ILE A 48 -2.42 -3.49 -11.44
N MET A 49 -2.01 -3.32 -10.19
CA MET A 49 -2.70 -3.85 -9.02
C MET A 49 -3.17 -2.71 -8.12
N VAL A 50 -4.21 -2.96 -7.35
CA VAL A 50 -4.69 -2.02 -6.34
C VAL A 50 -4.75 -2.74 -5.00
N THR A 51 -4.14 -2.14 -4.00
CA THR A 51 -4.17 -2.62 -2.62
C THR A 51 -4.78 -1.55 -1.72
N HIS A 52 -5.70 -1.96 -0.85
CA HIS A 52 -6.26 -1.10 0.18
C HIS A 52 -5.67 -1.54 1.52
N ALA A 53 -4.94 -0.65 2.17
CA ALA A 53 -4.28 -0.98 3.44
C ALA A 53 -3.90 0.29 4.21
N TYR A 54 -3.64 0.10 5.50
CA TYR A 54 -3.05 1.15 6.33
C TYR A 54 -1.56 1.24 6.08
N VAL A 55 -1.03 2.45 5.98
CA VAL A 55 0.42 2.65 5.85
C VAL A 55 1.04 2.69 7.23
N LEU A 56 1.92 1.74 7.51
CA LEU A 56 2.67 1.65 8.76
C LEU A 56 3.74 2.74 8.82
N ASN A 57 4.58 2.77 7.82
CA ASN A 57 5.61 3.79 7.64
C ASN A 57 6.11 3.75 6.19
N ARG A 58 6.93 4.73 5.85
CA ARG A 58 7.61 4.75 4.56
C ARG A 58 8.93 5.50 4.67
N ASP A 59 9.87 5.11 3.84
CA ASP A 59 11.14 5.80 3.67
C ASP A 59 11.36 6.05 2.17
N ARG A 60 12.58 6.43 1.79
CA ARG A 60 12.87 6.72 0.37
C ARG A 60 12.75 5.51 -0.55
N LYS A 61 12.87 4.31 0.00
CA LYS A 61 12.92 3.07 -0.79
C LYS A 61 11.65 2.25 -0.71
N ASN A 62 10.99 2.25 0.44
CA ASN A 62 9.92 1.30 0.72
C ASN A 62 8.72 1.95 1.41
N ILE A 63 7.55 1.39 1.11
CA ILE A 63 6.29 1.70 1.78
C ILE A 63 5.83 0.42 2.44
N ARG A 64 5.64 0.43 3.77
CA ARG A 64 5.20 -0.74 4.54
C ARG A 64 3.76 -0.56 4.95
N THR A 65 2.97 -1.61 4.80
CA THR A 65 1.53 -1.58 5.06
C THR A 65 1.09 -2.75 5.93
N PHE A 66 -0.10 -2.61 6.51
CA PHE A 66 -0.79 -3.68 7.21
C PHE A 66 -2.30 -3.56 6.95
N ALA A 67 -3.02 -4.68 7.01
CA ALA A 67 -4.47 -4.68 6.84
C ALA A 67 -5.19 -5.13 8.09
N SER A 68 -4.55 -5.92 8.94
CA SER A 68 -5.11 -6.40 10.21
C SER A 68 -4.17 -6.06 11.35
N TYR A 69 -4.72 -5.91 12.55
CA TYR A 69 -3.93 -5.52 13.70
C TYR A 69 -4.58 -5.98 14.99
N GLU A 70 -3.74 -6.20 16.00
CA GLU A 70 -4.19 -6.45 17.37
C GLU A 70 -3.97 -5.17 18.17
N VAL A 71 -5.04 -4.59 18.69
CA VAL A 71 -4.99 -3.25 19.29
C VAL A 71 -4.28 -3.22 20.64
N ASN A 72 -4.39 -4.29 21.42
CA ASN A 72 -3.84 -4.32 22.78
C ASN A 72 -2.33 -4.54 22.80
N ASP A 73 -1.84 -5.37 21.89
CA ASP A 73 -0.42 -5.78 21.88
C ASP A 73 0.39 -5.09 20.78
N GLU A 74 -0.23 -4.19 20.03
CA GLU A 74 0.44 -3.49 18.91
C GLU A 74 1.08 -4.47 17.93
N LEU A 75 0.30 -5.48 17.50
CA LEU A 75 0.73 -6.45 16.51
C LEU A 75 0.08 -6.14 15.18
N PHE A 76 0.87 -6.21 14.13
CA PHE A 76 0.42 -5.89 12.76
C PHE A 76 0.49 -7.14 11.90
N SER A 77 -0.58 -7.40 11.13
CA SER A 77 -0.73 -8.59 10.30
C SER A 77 -1.14 -8.20 8.89
N ASP A 78 -1.13 -9.18 7.98
CA ASP A 78 -1.43 -8.95 6.57
C ASP A 78 -0.59 -7.80 6.04
N ARG A 79 0.71 -7.96 6.21
CA ARG A 79 1.70 -6.91 5.91
C ARG A 79 2.23 -7.05 4.51
N ASN A 80 2.46 -5.90 3.89
CA ASN A 80 3.16 -5.84 2.61
C ASN A 80 4.22 -4.76 2.67
N VAL A 81 5.25 -4.92 1.86
CA VAL A 81 6.22 -3.88 1.61
C VAL A 81 6.30 -3.65 0.11
N PHE A 82 6.14 -2.40 -0.30
CA PHE A 82 6.20 -1.99 -1.70
C PHE A 82 7.48 -1.19 -1.92
N PRO A 83 8.34 -1.59 -2.85
CA PRO A 83 9.38 -0.68 -3.31
C PRO A 83 8.73 0.58 -3.89
N VAL A 84 9.23 1.74 -3.55
CA VAL A 84 8.67 3.01 -4.03
C VAL A 84 8.61 3.04 -5.56
N GLY A 85 9.61 2.45 -6.24
CA GLY A 85 9.64 2.40 -7.70
C GLY A 85 8.50 1.59 -8.34
N CYS A 86 7.82 0.74 -7.57
CA CYS A 86 6.67 -0.03 -8.07
C CYS A 86 5.33 0.65 -7.82
N VAL A 87 5.31 1.72 -7.04
CA VAL A 87 4.08 2.41 -6.68
C VAL A 87 3.80 3.52 -7.70
N ILE A 88 2.62 3.45 -8.31
CA ILE A 88 2.18 4.41 -9.31
C ILE A 88 1.46 5.59 -8.63
N LYS A 89 0.59 5.29 -7.67
CA LYS A 89 -0.23 6.30 -7.02
C LYS A 89 -0.63 5.86 -5.62
N MET A 90 -0.66 6.80 -4.69
CA MET A 90 -1.18 6.59 -3.33
C MET A 90 -2.22 7.64 -3.03
N GLU A 91 -3.38 7.19 -2.57
CA GLU A 91 -4.50 8.07 -2.26
C GLU A 91 -5.04 7.73 -0.89
N ARG A 92 -5.14 8.72 0.00
CA ARG A 92 -5.84 8.54 1.26
C ARG A 92 -7.33 8.34 0.98
N VAL A 93 -7.93 7.40 1.68
CA VAL A 93 -9.34 7.08 1.51
C VAL A 93 -10.17 7.95 2.45
N LEU A 94 -11.24 8.54 1.93
CA LEU A 94 -12.18 9.33 2.71
C LEU A 94 -13.05 8.42 3.59
N LEU A 95 -13.49 8.97 4.70
CA LEU A 95 -14.46 8.29 5.57
C LEU A 95 -15.79 8.08 4.86
#